data_90d8b1829204c5434fb6f80a14913574
#
_entry.id   90d8b1829204c5434fb6f80a14913574
#
_cell.length_a   1.000
_cell.length_b   1.000
_cell.length_c   1.000
_cell.angle_alpha   90.00
_cell.angle_beta   90.00
_cell.angle_gamma   90.00
#
_symmetry.space_group_name_H-M   'P 1'
#
loop_
_entity.id
_entity.type
_entity.pdbx_description
1 polymer ?
#
loop_
_entity_poly.entity_id
_entity_poly.type
_entity_poly.pdbx_seq_one_letter_code
_entity_poly.pdbx_strand_id
1 'polypeptide(L)'
;MPQRMGSFANPNDIFFDMSSFHWNVLAIIGARHVRKEDVKTKQDVIQYLSEWSEFERAVYLATFEIPCGKVCTYQRIAERIGRPKAMRAVANTLHNNPLYPIVPCWRVVKSDGGFGGEEKAAASRRKHVESEGVLIMNGKVVIRDDVLF
;
A
#
# COMPACT_ATOMS: atom_id res chain seq x y z
N MET A 1 -23.18 17.94 -9.55
CA MET A 1 -22.85 17.37 -9.51
C MET A 1 -22.67 16.49 -9.53
N PRO A 2 -22.78 16.71 -9.60
CA PRO A 2 -22.35 15.99 -9.52
C PRO A 2 -22.01 15.27 -9.58
N GLN A 3 -21.30 15.12 -9.84
CA GLN A 3 -20.73 14.55 -9.97
C GLN A 3 -20.26 13.83 -9.73
N ARG A 4 -19.91 13.68 -9.93
CA ARG A 4 -19.30 13.06 -9.80
C ARG A 4 -19.06 12.56 -9.36
N MET A 5 -19.10 12.52 -9.26
CA MET A 5 -18.66 12.17 -8.90
C MET A 5 -18.50 11.47 -8.87
N GLY A 6 -18.52 11.20 -9.07
CA GLY A 6 -18.27 10.62 -9.05
C GLY A 6 -17.63 10.32 -9.01
N SER A 7 -17.28 10.30 -9.60
CA SER A 7 -16.41 9.98 -9.53
C SER A 7 -15.57 10.48 -9.01
N PHE A 8 -15.45 10.82 -9.04
CA PHE A 8 -14.50 11.14 -8.42
C PHE A 8 -14.24 10.57 -7.56
N ALA A 9 -14.33 10.18 -7.57
CA ALA A 9 -13.96 9.42 -6.79
C ALA A 9 -12.55 9.24 -6.47
N ASN A 10 -11.70 9.59 -7.23
CA ASN A 10 -10.28 9.63 -6.89
C ASN A 10 -10.06 10.73 -5.88
N PRO A 11 -9.51 10.42 -4.72
CA PRO A 11 -9.26 11.45 -3.72
C PRO A 11 -8.34 12.56 -4.19
N ASN A 12 -7.61 12.32 -5.24
CA ASN A 12 -6.78 13.36 -5.82
C ASN A 12 -7.53 14.25 -6.77
N ASP A 13 -8.75 13.86 -7.10
CA ASP A 13 -9.62 14.64 -7.92
C ASP A 13 -10.38 15.58 -7.04
N ILE A 14 -10.07 16.80 -7.05
CA ILE A 14 -10.64 17.71 -6.11
C ILE A 14 -11.98 18.20 -6.54
N PHE A 15 -12.42 17.73 -7.56
CA PHE A 15 -13.69 18.23 -7.98
C PHE A 15 -14.72 17.24 -8.13
N PHE A 16 -15.19 17.16 -8.19
CA PHE A 16 -16.01 16.55 -8.42
C PHE A 16 -16.99 16.58 -7.96
N ASP A 17 -17.55 16.56 -7.77
CA ASP A 17 -18.46 16.78 -7.22
C ASP A 17 -19.31 16.18 -6.63
N MET A 18 -19.71 15.55 -6.46
CA MET A 18 -20.43 15.27 -5.79
C MET A 18 -20.64 14.98 -4.83
N SER A 19 -19.94 14.14 -4.41
CA SER A 19 -20.51 14.50 -3.29
C SER A 19 -19.90 15.65 -2.67
N SER A 20 -20.27 16.73 -3.14
CA SER A 20 -19.76 17.99 -2.62
C SER A 20 -20.11 18.19 -1.16
N PHE A 21 -21.17 17.53 -0.69
CA PHE A 21 -21.52 17.61 0.72
C PHE A 21 -20.40 17.10 1.62
N HIS A 22 -19.81 15.96 1.22
CA HIS A 22 -18.71 15.39 1.98
C HIS A 22 -17.53 16.35 2.09
N TRP A 23 -17.18 16.97 1.00
CA TRP A 23 -16.07 17.92 0.99
C TRP A 23 -16.37 19.17 1.81
N ASN A 24 -17.61 19.62 1.76
CA ASN A 24 -18.02 20.77 2.56
C ASN A 24 -17.91 20.50 4.05
N VAL A 25 -18.31 19.30 4.46
CA VAL A 25 -18.19 18.91 5.86
C VAL A 25 -16.72 18.90 6.29
N LEU A 26 -15.86 18.35 5.47
CA LEU A 26 -14.43 18.34 5.77
C LEU A 26 -13.87 19.75 5.88
N ALA A 27 -14.31 20.64 5.02
CA ALA A 27 -13.86 22.02 5.07
C ALA A 27 -14.32 22.72 6.36
N ILE A 28 -15.55 22.46 6.78
CA ILE A 28 -16.11 23.07 7.97
C ILE A 28 -15.36 22.64 9.23
N ILE A 29 -15.01 21.36 9.33
CA ILE A 29 -14.30 20.86 10.50
C ILE A 29 -12.79 21.07 10.42
N GLY A 30 -12.32 21.72 9.35
CA GLY A 30 -10.91 22.02 9.20
C GLY A 30 -10.04 20.89 8.70
N ALA A 31 -10.65 19.79 8.27
CA ALA A 31 -9.89 18.68 7.72
C ALA A 31 -9.33 19.05 6.35
N ARG A 32 -8.10 18.65 6.07
CA ARG A 32 -7.48 18.92 4.80
C ARG A 32 -7.33 17.67 3.99
N HIS A 33 -7.41 17.84 2.69
CA HIS A 33 -7.04 16.76 1.78
C HIS A 33 -5.51 16.64 1.81
N VAL A 34 -5.00 15.47 2.17
CA VAL A 34 -3.56 15.23 2.27
C VAL A 34 -3.01 14.97 0.88
N ARG A 35 -1.96 15.68 0.51
CA ARG A 35 -1.26 15.44 -0.75
C ARG A 35 -0.23 14.33 -0.55
N LYS A 36 0.03 13.60 -1.63
CA LYS A 36 0.96 12.46 -1.56
C LYS A 36 2.32 12.89 -1.01
N GLU A 37 2.82 14.04 -1.44
CA GLU A 37 4.14 14.52 -1.03
C GLU A 37 4.22 14.88 0.45
N ASP A 38 3.09 15.07 1.10
CA ASP A 38 3.04 15.40 2.52
C ASP A 38 2.85 14.20 3.42
N VAL A 39 2.69 13.01 2.85
CA VAL A 39 2.46 11.78 3.62
C VAL A 39 3.78 11.29 4.20
N LYS A 40 3.89 11.28 5.52
CA LYS A 40 5.11 10.87 6.22
C LYS A 40 4.84 9.93 7.37
N THR A 41 3.68 10.03 7.98
CA THR A 41 3.36 9.24 9.17
C THR A 41 2.24 8.26 8.87
N LYS A 42 2.05 7.31 9.77
CA LYS A 42 0.94 6.37 9.68
C LYS A 42 -0.40 7.10 9.60
N GLN A 43 -0.54 8.18 10.39
CA GLN A 43 -1.77 8.96 10.39
C GLN A 43 -2.02 9.61 9.04
N ASP A 44 -0.95 10.11 8.40
CA ASP A 44 -1.06 10.68 7.06
C ASP A 44 -1.52 9.64 6.04
N VAL A 45 -1.02 8.41 6.16
CA VAL A 45 -1.42 7.31 5.29
C VAL A 45 -2.92 7.04 5.46
N ILE A 46 -3.38 6.97 6.71
CA ILE A 46 -4.80 6.75 7.01
C ILE A 46 -5.64 7.83 6.35
N GLN A 47 -5.23 9.08 6.51
CA GLN A 47 -5.99 10.21 5.97
C GLN A 47 -5.98 10.22 4.45
N TYR A 48 -4.82 9.97 3.85
CA TYR A 48 -4.71 9.90 2.39
C TYR A 48 -5.64 8.83 1.80
N LEU A 49 -5.72 7.68 2.47
CA LEU A 49 -6.48 6.54 1.98
C LEU A 49 -7.93 6.53 2.43
N SER A 50 -8.44 7.66 2.93
CA SER A 50 -9.79 7.69 3.50
C SER A 50 -10.89 7.28 2.52
N GLU A 51 -10.66 7.47 1.21
CA GLU A 51 -11.65 7.11 0.18
C GLU A 51 -11.44 5.70 -0.39
N TRP A 52 -10.38 5.02 0.02
CA TRP A 52 -10.15 3.64 -0.42
C TRP A 52 -11.00 2.67 0.41
N SER A 53 -11.17 1.46 -0.10
CA SER A 53 -11.95 0.46 0.63
C SER A 53 -11.26 0.09 1.94
N GLU A 54 -12.02 -0.46 2.87
CA GLU A 54 -11.48 -0.91 4.14
C GLU A 54 -10.36 -1.93 3.94
N PHE A 55 -10.57 -2.86 3.00
CA PHE A 55 -9.58 -3.88 2.69
C PHE A 55 -8.27 -3.24 2.20
N GLU A 56 -8.38 -2.33 1.24
CA GLU A 56 -7.19 -1.67 0.68
C GLU A 56 -6.44 -0.88 1.72
N ARG A 57 -7.18 -0.13 2.55
CA ARG A 57 -6.55 0.63 3.64
C ARG A 57 -5.78 -0.29 4.58
N ALA A 58 -6.38 -1.42 4.94
CA ALA A 58 -5.73 -2.36 5.85
C ALA A 58 -4.45 -2.93 5.25
N VAL A 59 -4.47 -3.26 3.95
CA VAL A 59 -3.30 -3.79 3.27
C VAL A 59 -2.17 -2.76 3.24
N TYR A 60 -2.48 -1.51 2.86
CA TYR A 60 -1.44 -0.48 2.77
C TYR A 60 -0.87 -0.13 4.15
N LEU A 61 -1.72 -0.09 5.17
CA LEU A 61 -1.23 0.20 6.52
C LEU A 61 -0.35 -0.90 7.07
N ALA A 62 -0.73 -2.16 6.85
CA ALA A 62 0.09 -3.29 7.29
C ALA A 62 1.45 -3.27 6.59
N THR A 63 1.46 -2.92 5.29
CA THR A 63 2.69 -2.85 4.52
C THR A 63 3.56 -1.68 4.96
N PHE A 64 2.94 -0.55 5.27
CA PHE A 64 3.67 0.64 5.72
C PHE A 64 4.51 0.35 6.97
N GLU A 65 4.08 -0.59 7.79
CA GLU A 65 4.77 -0.91 9.03
C GLU A 65 6.00 -1.79 8.86
N ILE A 66 6.23 -2.35 7.68
CA ILE A 66 7.39 -3.21 7.44
C ILE A 66 8.66 -2.35 7.43
N PRO A 67 9.60 -2.56 8.37
CA PRO A 67 10.80 -1.73 8.40
C PRO A 67 11.78 -2.08 7.30
N CYS A 68 12.68 -1.15 7.02
CA CYS A 68 13.78 -1.36 6.09
C CYS A 68 14.62 -2.57 6.55
N GLY A 69 14.99 -3.42 5.63
CA GLY A 69 15.79 -4.62 5.95
C GLY A 69 14.96 -5.84 6.31
N LYS A 70 13.63 -5.70 6.34
CA LYS A 70 12.73 -6.81 6.61
C LYS A 70 11.79 -7.01 5.44
N VAL A 71 11.25 -8.21 5.34
CA VAL A 71 10.23 -8.53 4.34
C VAL A 71 9.04 -9.20 5.01
N CYS A 72 7.91 -9.18 4.33
CA CYS A 72 6.72 -9.89 4.75
C CYS A 72 6.22 -10.66 3.55
N THR A 73 5.40 -11.68 3.75
CA THR A 73 4.81 -12.38 2.61
C THR A 73 3.39 -11.89 2.40
N TYR A 74 2.88 -12.06 1.17
CA TYR A 74 1.48 -11.72 0.89
C TYR A 74 0.54 -12.47 1.83
N GLN A 75 0.88 -13.71 2.16
CA GLN A 75 0.08 -14.52 3.08
C GLN A 75 0.08 -13.91 4.49
N ARG A 76 1.24 -13.47 4.96
CA ARG A 76 1.32 -12.86 6.30
C ARG A 76 0.56 -11.54 6.37
N ILE A 77 0.59 -10.75 5.31
CA ILE A 77 -0.23 -9.53 5.26
C ILE A 77 -1.71 -9.90 5.35
N ALA A 78 -2.13 -10.91 4.57
CA ALA A 78 -3.52 -11.36 4.60
C ALA A 78 -3.93 -11.80 6.01
N GLU A 79 -3.07 -12.53 6.69
CA GLU A 79 -3.33 -12.98 8.06
C GLU A 79 -3.40 -11.81 9.03
N ARG A 80 -2.49 -10.85 8.90
CA ARG A 80 -2.46 -9.68 9.79
C ARG A 80 -3.72 -8.83 9.70
N ILE A 81 -4.31 -8.74 8.52
CA ILE A 81 -5.53 -7.96 8.35
C ILE A 81 -6.80 -8.77 8.61
N GLY A 82 -6.64 -10.02 9.08
CA GLY A 82 -7.78 -10.87 9.42
C GLY A 82 -8.47 -11.50 8.23
N ARG A 83 -7.79 -11.58 7.09
CA ARG A 83 -8.33 -12.16 5.84
C ARG A 83 -7.36 -13.20 5.29
N PRO A 84 -7.16 -14.34 6.00
CA PRO A 84 -6.11 -15.30 5.64
C PRO A 84 -6.26 -15.93 4.26
N LYS A 85 -7.45 -15.86 3.66
CA LYS A 85 -7.68 -16.41 2.33
C LYS A 85 -7.53 -15.37 1.22
N ALA A 86 -7.16 -14.14 1.56
CA ALA A 86 -7.15 -13.03 0.62
C ALA A 86 -5.78 -12.74 0.02
N MET A 87 -4.87 -13.70 0.03
CA MET A 87 -3.49 -13.50 -0.43
C MET A 87 -3.42 -12.89 -1.84
N ARG A 88 -4.24 -13.40 -2.77
CA ARG A 88 -4.25 -12.89 -4.14
C ARG A 88 -4.74 -11.45 -4.20
N ALA A 89 -5.78 -11.14 -3.43
CA ALA A 89 -6.31 -9.78 -3.37
C ALA A 89 -5.30 -8.82 -2.76
N VAL A 90 -4.53 -9.28 -1.77
CA VAL A 90 -3.44 -8.49 -1.18
C VAL A 90 -2.41 -8.17 -2.26
N ALA A 91 -2.01 -9.16 -3.03
CA ALA A 91 -1.02 -8.95 -4.10
C ALA A 91 -1.53 -7.95 -5.13
N ASN A 92 -2.77 -8.09 -5.56
CA ASN A 92 -3.35 -7.17 -6.53
C ASN A 92 -3.39 -5.73 -5.98
N THR A 93 -3.76 -5.58 -4.72
CA THR A 93 -3.81 -4.27 -4.08
C THR A 93 -2.43 -3.63 -4.05
N LEU A 94 -1.42 -4.39 -3.67
CA LEU A 94 -0.06 -3.86 -3.57
C LEU A 94 0.54 -3.53 -4.94
N HIS A 95 0.13 -4.23 -5.98
CA HIS A 95 0.60 -3.93 -7.32
C HIS A 95 0.03 -2.62 -7.87
N ASN A 96 -1.03 -2.10 -7.25
CA ASN A 96 -1.65 -0.82 -7.62
C ASN A 96 -1.42 0.26 -6.56
N ASN A 97 -0.32 0.18 -5.85
CA ASN A 97 0.00 1.05 -4.73
C ASN A 97 0.02 2.54 -5.12
N PRO A 98 -0.93 3.37 -4.65
CA PRO A 98 -0.95 4.79 -4.97
C PRO A 98 0.06 5.60 -4.17
N LEU A 99 0.61 5.03 -3.11
CA LEU A 99 1.54 5.71 -2.23
C LEU A 99 2.98 5.22 -2.39
N TYR A 100 3.31 4.69 -3.57
CA TYR A 100 4.69 4.32 -3.86
C TYR A 100 5.54 5.62 -3.91
N PRO A 101 6.72 5.70 -3.32
CA PRO A 101 7.43 4.68 -2.54
C PRO A 101 7.22 4.78 -1.02
N ILE A 102 6.24 5.54 -0.58
CA ILE A 102 5.99 5.74 0.85
C ILE A 102 5.55 4.44 1.51
N VAL A 103 4.61 3.74 0.87
CA VAL A 103 4.22 2.40 1.29
C VAL A 103 5.15 1.42 0.55
N PRO A 104 6.02 0.71 1.28
CA PRO A 104 7.09 -0.09 0.65
C PRO A 104 6.58 -1.44 0.14
N CYS A 105 5.83 -1.42 -0.94
CA CYS A 105 5.24 -2.64 -1.48
C CYS A 105 6.30 -3.66 -1.93
N TRP A 106 7.52 -3.23 -2.20
CA TRP A 106 8.61 -4.16 -2.58
C TRP A 106 9.05 -5.06 -1.43
N ARG A 107 8.70 -4.72 -0.19
CA ARG A 107 9.03 -5.54 0.97
C ARG A 107 8.06 -6.68 1.18
N VAL A 108 7.08 -6.85 0.30
CA VAL A 108 6.14 -7.97 0.38
C VAL A 108 6.46 -8.92 -0.76
N VAL A 109 6.74 -10.17 -0.40
CA VAL A 109 7.21 -11.20 -1.32
C VAL A 109 6.31 -12.42 -1.27
N LYS A 110 6.52 -13.34 -2.20
CA LYS A 110 5.82 -14.62 -2.17
C LYS A 110 6.37 -15.49 -1.04
N SER A 111 5.64 -16.53 -0.69
CA SER A 111 6.04 -17.41 0.40
C SER A 111 7.38 -18.12 0.15
N ASP A 112 7.76 -18.29 -1.11
CA ASP A 112 9.06 -18.89 -1.47
C ASP A 112 10.18 -17.84 -1.57
N GLY A 113 9.90 -16.58 -1.25
CA GLY A 113 10.86 -15.49 -1.35
C GLY A 113 10.90 -14.81 -2.70
N GLY A 114 10.11 -15.27 -3.66
CA GLY A 114 10.07 -14.68 -5.00
C GLY A 114 9.32 -13.34 -5.00
N PHE A 115 9.52 -12.60 -6.08
CA PHE A 115 8.91 -11.27 -6.22
C PHE A 115 7.70 -11.34 -7.14
N GLY A 116 6.62 -10.66 -6.74
CA GLY A 116 5.39 -10.65 -7.51
C GLY A 116 5.40 -9.64 -8.63
N GLY A 117 4.39 -9.75 -9.50
CA GLY A 117 4.23 -8.87 -10.65
C GLY A 117 4.92 -9.45 -11.89
N GLU A 118 4.82 -8.71 -12.99
CA GLU A 118 5.51 -9.11 -14.21
C GLU A 118 7.03 -8.93 -14.03
N GLU A 119 7.77 -9.49 -14.94
CA GLU A 119 9.23 -9.62 -14.80
C GLU A 119 9.92 -8.29 -14.50
N LYS A 120 9.55 -7.23 -15.20
CA LYS A 120 10.18 -5.92 -15.01
C LYS A 120 9.90 -5.38 -13.61
N ALA A 121 8.65 -5.49 -13.16
CA ALA A 121 8.27 -5.03 -11.84
C ALA A 121 8.94 -5.89 -10.75
N ALA A 122 9.00 -7.20 -10.97
CA ALA A 122 9.66 -8.10 -10.03
C ALA A 122 11.16 -7.79 -9.89
N ALA A 123 11.82 -7.47 -11.00
CA ALA A 123 13.24 -7.11 -10.99
C ALA A 123 13.45 -5.80 -10.20
N SER A 124 12.55 -4.83 -10.36
CA SER A 124 12.63 -3.57 -9.63
C SER A 124 12.47 -3.79 -8.12
N ARG A 125 11.51 -4.61 -7.74
CA ARG A 125 11.28 -4.95 -6.34
C ARG A 125 12.50 -5.65 -5.74
N ARG A 126 13.08 -6.58 -6.48
CA ARG A 126 14.29 -7.29 -6.03
C ARG A 126 15.42 -6.32 -5.76
N LYS A 127 15.65 -5.37 -6.65
CA LYS A 127 16.70 -4.37 -6.47
C LYS A 127 16.48 -3.54 -5.20
N HIS A 128 15.25 -3.14 -4.94
CA HIS A 128 14.92 -2.39 -3.73
C HIS A 128 15.28 -3.18 -2.48
N VAL A 129 14.83 -4.43 -2.42
CA VAL A 129 15.04 -5.29 -1.25
C VAL A 129 16.54 -5.56 -1.07
N GLU A 130 17.24 -5.81 -2.16
CA GLU A 130 18.66 -6.06 -2.12
C GLU A 130 19.44 -4.85 -1.59
N SER A 131 19.03 -3.65 -2.01
CA SER A 131 19.66 -2.41 -1.56
C SER A 131 19.46 -2.16 -0.07
N GLU A 132 18.47 -2.79 0.52
CA GLU A 132 18.19 -2.68 1.96
C GLU A 132 18.93 -3.71 2.79
N GLY A 133 19.80 -4.49 2.17
CA GLY A 133 20.66 -5.44 2.88
C GLY A 133 20.08 -6.84 3.07
N VAL A 134 18.95 -7.13 2.44
CA VAL A 134 18.32 -8.44 2.53
C VAL A 134 19.04 -9.42 1.59
N LEU A 135 19.35 -10.60 2.11
CA LEU A 135 20.06 -11.61 1.33
C LEU A 135 19.17 -12.21 0.25
N ILE A 136 19.65 -12.14 -0.97
CA ILE A 136 18.97 -12.69 -2.15
C ILE A 136 19.84 -13.81 -2.72
N MET A 137 19.23 -14.98 -2.97
CA MET A 137 19.91 -16.09 -3.63
C MET A 137 18.98 -16.66 -4.71
N ASN A 138 19.55 -16.90 -5.89
CA ASN A 138 18.78 -17.41 -7.04
C ASN A 138 17.55 -16.56 -7.35
N GLY A 139 17.69 -15.23 -7.18
CA GLY A 139 16.61 -14.29 -7.47
C GLY A 139 15.51 -14.22 -6.42
N LYS A 140 15.69 -14.88 -5.29
CA LYS A 140 14.67 -14.92 -4.23
C LYS A 140 15.26 -14.53 -2.90
N VAL A 141 14.42 -13.94 -2.04
CA VAL A 141 14.82 -13.66 -0.65
C VAL A 141 15.04 -14.98 0.08
N VAL A 142 16.14 -15.05 0.82
CA VAL A 142 16.36 -16.18 1.71
C VAL A 142 15.50 -15.96 2.95
N ILE A 143 14.41 -16.71 3.05
CA ILE A 143 13.44 -16.55 4.11
C ILE A 143 13.97 -17.13 5.41
N ARG A 144 14.11 -16.27 6.42
CA ARG A 144 14.55 -16.66 7.76
C ARG A 144 13.79 -15.80 8.76
N ASP A 145 13.71 -16.29 10.00
CA ASP A 145 12.96 -15.59 11.03
C ASP A 145 13.47 -14.17 11.29
N ASP A 146 14.78 -13.96 11.15
CA ASP A 146 15.38 -12.64 11.39
C ASP A 146 15.08 -11.64 10.28
N VAL A 147 14.59 -12.11 9.13
CA VAL A 147 14.24 -11.27 7.98
C VAL A 147 12.74 -11.03 7.89
N LEU A 148 11.95 -11.96 8.39
CA LEU A 148 10.49 -11.83 8.33
C LEU A 148 9.95 -10.86 9.37
N PHE A 149 9.04 -10.02 8.92
CA PHE A 149 8.33 -9.07 9.78
C PHE A 149 6.96 -9.63 10.17
#